data_ca55c3b47a471e8de1c72b4fd7f10c63
#
_entry.id   ca55c3b47a471e8de1c72b4fd7f10c63
#
_cell.length_a   1.000
_cell.length_b   1.000
_cell.length_c   1.000
_cell.angle_alpha   90.00
_cell.angle_beta   90.00
_cell.angle_gamma   90.00
#
_symmetry.space_group_name_H-M   'P 1'
#
loop_
_entity.id
_entity.type
_entity.pdbx_description
1 polymer ?
#
loop_
_entity_poly.entity_id
_entity_poly.type
_entity_poly.pdbx_seq_one_letter_code
_entity_poly.pdbx_strand_id
1 'polypeptide(L)'
;MKKFILVFLVLLSTVTQVWSAEKNVTSREVKALLDKNRNIYLLDVRTPQEYSQGRLAGSTLIPIGEFERRVREVPKNKTIIVYCAVGSRSKPVASFLSQQGYKDVYHMTDGLVGWYRNGFPIQR
;
A
#
# COMPACT_ATOMS: atom_id res chain seq x y z
N MET A 1 0.50 -22.41 62.48
CA MET A 1 0.63 -21.25 61.60
C MET A 1 0.42 -21.72 60.16
N LYS A 2 -0.67 -21.30 59.56
CA LYS A 2 -0.92 -21.57 58.11
C LYS A 2 -0.26 -20.47 57.30
N LYS A 3 0.74 -20.84 56.50
CA LYS A 3 1.35 -19.89 55.54
C LYS A 3 0.46 -19.86 54.30
N PHE A 4 -0.15 -18.74 54.01
CA PHE A 4 -0.83 -18.51 52.73
C PHE A 4 0.22 -18.11 51.71
N ILE A 5 0.46 -19.04 50.74
CA ILE A 5 1.27 -18.72 49.54
C ILE A 5 0.33 -18.05 48.58
N LEU A 6 0.45 -16.71 48.43
CA LEU A 6 -0.18 -16.00 47.35
C LEU A 6 0.56 -16.29 46.07
N VAL A 7 -0.01 -17.18 45.25
CA VAL A 7 0.46 -17.36 43.89
C VAL A 7 -0.06 -16.24 43.04
N PHE A 8 0.79 -15.25 42.79
CA PHE A 8 0.50 -14.26 41.77
C PHE A 8 0.57 -14.95 40.40
N LEU A 9 -0.59 -15.28 39.84
CA LEU A 9 -0.70 -15.65 38.42
C LEU A 9 -0.51 -14.38 37.61
N VAL A 10 0.72 -14.13 37.16
CA VAL A 10 1.00 -13.12 36.16
C VAL A 10 0.44 -13.66 34.85
N LEU A 11 -0.78 -13.24 34.51
CA LEU A 11 -1.32 -13.40 33.17
C LEU A 11 -0.47 -12.54 32.22
N LEU A 12 0.56 -13.15 31.65
CA LEU A 12 1.24 -12.58 30.49
C LEU A 12 0.22 -12.58 29.33
N SER A 13 -0.49 -11.49 29.20
CA SER A 13 -1.24 -11.21 27.97
C SER A 13 -0.21 -10.99 26.87
N THR A 14 0.08 -12.01 26.10
CA THR A 14 0.85 -11.87 24.87
C THR A 14 -0.01 -11.09 23.89
N VAL A 15 0.26 -9.79 23.78
CA VAL A 15 -0.31 -8.98 22.70
C VAL A 15 0.38 -9.44 21.43
N THR A 16 -0.27 -10.33 20.68
CA THR A 16 0.14 -10.65 19.32
C THR A 16 -0.17 -9.45 18.45
N GLN A 17 0.86 -8.67 18.13
CA GLN A 17 0.72 -7.64 17.10
C GLN A 17 0.55 -8.35 15.76
N VAL A 18 -0.67 -8.31 15.23
CA VAL A 18 -0.93 -8.73 13.86
C VAL A 18 -0.50 -7.58 12.95
N TRP A 19 0.66 -7.73 12.33
CA TRP A 19 1.12 -6.81 11.31
C TRP A 19 0.32 -7.09 10.04
N SER A 20 -0.45 -6.09 9.58
CA SER A 20 -1.06 -6.15 8.25
C SER A 20 0.04 -6.05 7.20
N ALA A 21 0.20 -7.10 6.40
CA ALA A 21 1.06 -7.05 5.23
C ALA A 21 0.30 -6.43 4.05
N GLU A 22 1.01 -5.80 3.15
CA GLU A 22 0.45 -5.38 1.87
C GLU A 22 -0.07 -6.57 1.07
N LYS A 23 -1.13 -6.37 0.30
CA LYS A 23 -1.68 -7.38 -0.59
C LYS A 23 -1.10 -7.20 -1.99
N ASN A 24 -0.48 -8.24 -2.51
CA ASN A 24 0.04 -8.25 -3.88
C ASN A 24 -1.08 -8.58 -4.86
N VAL A 25 -1.31 -7.70 -5.80
CA VAL A 25 -2.35 -7.82 -6.81
C VAL A 25 -1.81 -7.50 -8.20
N THR A 26 -2.44 -8.05 -9.22
CA THR A 26 -2.11 -7.75 -10.61
C THR A 26 -2.86 -6.51 -11.10
N SER A 27 -2.44 -5.97 -12.24
CA SER A 27 -3.16 -4.86 -12.89
C SER A 27 -4.61 -5.22 -13.22
N ARG A 28 -4.92 -6.47 -13.55
CA ARG A 28 -6.30 -6.95 -13.77
C ARG A 28 -7.13 -6.86 -12.50
N GLU A 29 -6.56 -7.29 -11.38
CA GLU A 29 -7.22 -7.21 -10.08
C GLU A 29 -7.42 -5.76 -9.63
N VAL A 30 -6.43 -4.90 -9.90
CA VAL A 30 -6.55 -3.45 -9.65
C VAL A 30 -7.67 -2.83 -10.47
N LYS A 31 -7.77 -3.18 -11.75
CA LYS A 31 -8.85 -2.72 -12.62
C LYS A 31 -10.22 -3.07 -12.07
N ALA A 32 -10.38 -4.31 -11.58
CA ALA A 32 -11.61 -4.77 -10.96
C ALA A 32 -11.93 -4.02 -9.65
N LEU A 33 -10.92 -3.75 -8.82
CA LEU A 33 -11.08 -2.95 -7.60
C LEU A 33 -11.54 -1.53 -7.90
N LEU A 34 -10.92 -0.88 -8.90
CA LEU A 34 -11.24 0.49 -9.29
C LEU A 34 -12.64 0.60 -9.90
N ASP A 35 -13.09 -0.43 -10.62
CA ASP A 35 -14.44 -0.46 -11.20
C ASP A 35 -15.52 -0.55 -10.13
N LYS A 36 -15.23 -1.15 -8.97
CA LYS A 36 -16.15 -1.31 -7.85
C LYS A 36 -16.10 -0.17 -6.84
N ASN A 37 -14.94 0.43 -6.64
CA ASN A 37 -14.71 1.45 -5.62
C ASN A 37 -13.90 2.60 -6.20
N ARG A 38 -14.52 3.76 -6.32
CA ARG A 38 -13.86 4.99 -6.81
C ARG A 38 -13.14 5.78 -5.73
N ASN A 39 -13.28 5.37 -4.46
CA ASN A 39 -12.65 6.03 -3.33
C ASN A 39 -11.33 5.35 -2.92
N ILE A 40 -10.54 4.98 -3.93
CA ILE A 40 -9.22 4.40 -3.76
C ILE A 40 -8.16 5.48 -4.04
N TYR A 41 -7.17 5.55 -3.18
CA TYR A 41 -6.01 6.40 -3.37
C TYR A 41 -4.96 5.66 -4.19
N LEU A 42 -4.73 6.14 -5.41
CA LEU A 42 -3.71 5.57 -6.30
C LEU A 42 -2.41 6.34 -6.10
N LEU A 43 -1.38 5.64 -5.64
CA LEU A 43 -0.05 6.22 -5.39
C LEU A 43 0.93 5.75 -6.47
N ASP A 44 1.38 6.70 -7.29
CA ASP A 44 2.44 6.51 -8.28
C ASP A 44 3.78 6.96 -7.66
N VAL A 45 4.76 6.07 -7.59
CA VAL A 45 6.06 6.37 -6.98
C VAL A 45 7.19 6.48 -8.02
N ARG A 46 6.82 6.67 -9.29
CA ARG A 46 7.75 6.89 -10.39
C ARG A 46 8.31 8.30 -10.39
N THR A 47 9.05 8.64 -11.44
CA THR A 47 9.55 10.00 -11.65
C THR A 47 8.50 10.93 -12.25
N PRO A 48 8.65 12.28 -12.11
CA PRO A 48 7.78 13.23 -12.79
C PRO A 48 7.75 13.07 -14.32
N GLN A 49 8.88 12.69 -14.92
CA GLN A 49 8.94 12.45 -16.37
C GLN A 49 8.09 11.26 -16.79
N GLU A 50 8.20 10.14 -16.09
CA GLU A 50 7.36 8.97 -16.34
C GLU A 50 5.89 9.31 -16.16
N TYR A 51 5.54 9.99 -15.09
CA TYR A 51 4.17 10.40 -14.79
C TYR A 51 3.54 11.28 -15.88
N SER A 52 4.32 12.20 -16.42
CA SER A 52 3.85 13.08 -17.50
C SER A 52 3.58 12.35 -18.82
N GLN A 53 4.26 11.23 -19.06
CA GLN A 53 4.11 10.45 -20.30
C GLN A 53 2.90 9.51 -20.26
N GLY A 54 2.45 9.15 -19.08
CA GLY A 54 1.29 8.27 -18.91
C GLY A 54 1.16 7.80 -17.47
N ARG A 55 -0.08 7.70 -16.99
CA ARG A 55 -0.41 7.35 -15.60
C ARG A 55 -1.80 6.75 -15.50
N LEU A 56 -2.08 6.14 -14.36
CA LEU A 56 -3.46 5.79 -14.04
C LEU A 56 -4.27 7.05 -13.74
N ALA A 57 -5.46 7.13 -14.30
CA ALA A 57 -6.35 8.25 -14.05
C ALA A 57 -6.64 8.41 -12.55
N GLY A 58 -6.53 9.63 -12.04
CA GLY A 58 -6.77 9.92 -10.63
C GLY A 58 -5.61 9.57 -9.69
N SER A 59 -4.46 9.13 -10.21
CA SER A 59 -3.28 8.86 -9.39
C SER A 59 -2.61 10.13 -8.88
N THR A 60 -1.97 10.01 -7.72
CA THR A 60 -1.13 11.06 -7.14
C THR A 60 0.31 10.62 -7.20
N LEU A 61 1.19 11.50 -7.65
CA LEU A 61 2.62 11.25 -7.74
C LEU A 61 3.32 11.64 -6.46
N ILE A 62 4.00 10.69 -5.85
CA ILE A 62 5.03 10.93 -4.84
C ILE A 62 6.25 10.10 -5.26
N PRO A 63 7.26 10.69 -5.90
CA PRO A 63 8.45 9.95 -6.32
C PRO A 63 9.11 9.24 -5.14
N ILE A 64 9.63 8.03 -5.36
CA ILE A 64 10.19 7.21 -4.28
C ILE A 64 11.29 7.95 -3.48
N GLY A 65 12.08 8.79 -4.13
CA GLY A 65 13.11 9.59 -3.47
C GLY A 65 12.58 10.66 -2.52
N GLU A 66 11.31 11.02 -2.63
CA GLU A 66 10.64 12.01 -1.79
C GLU A 66 9.66 11.38 -0.80
N PHE A 67 9.46 10.08 -0.88
CA PHE A 67 8.37 9.40 -0.19
C PHE A 67 8.45 9.54 1.33
N GLU A 68 9.62 9.31 1.95
CA GLU A 68 9.78 9.43 3.41
C GLU A 68 9.38 10.82 3.92
N ARG A 69 9.76 11.85 3.19
CA ARG A 69 9.46 13.24 3.54
C ARG A 69 7.98 13.58 3.37
N ARG A 70 7.31 12.90 2.44
CA ARG A 70 5.94 13.22 2.01
C ARG A 70 4.90 12.18 2.42
N VAL A 71 5.26 11.20 3.21
CA VAL A 71 4.34 10.10 3.60
C VAL A 71 3.04 10.59 4.25
N ARG A 72 3.06 11.72 4.92
CA ARG A 72 1.88 12.33 5.55
C ARG A 72 0.80 12.77 4.56
N GLU A 73 1.15 12.93 3.28
CA GLU A 73 0.18 13.25 2.23
C GLU A 73 -0.70 12.04 1.88
N VAL A 74 -0.28 10.83 2.23
CA VAL A 74 -1.04 9.61 1.98
C VAL A 74 -2.11 9.44 3.06
N PRO A 75 -3.40 9.36 2.69
CA PRO A 75 -4.48 9.24 3.67
C PRO A 75 -4.50 7.87 4.32
N LYS A 76 -4.64 7.83 5.66
CA LYS A 76 -4.71 6.57 6.42
C LYS A 76 -6.07 5.88 6.37
N ASN A 77 -7.12 6.62 6.03
CA ASN A 77 -8.50 6.16 6.09
C ASN A 77 -9.06 5.68 4.74
N LYS A 78 -8.19 5.48 3.76
CA LYS A 78 -8.57 5.01 2.42
C LYS A 78 -7.85 3.72 2.07
N THR A 79 -8.44 2.96 1.16
CA THR A 79 -7.73 1.92 0.44
C THR A 79 -6.67 2.55 -0.44
N ILE A 80 -5.45 2.04 -0.38
CA ILE A 80 -4.30 2.56 -1.12
C ILE A 80 -3.81 1.49 -2.08
N ILE A 81 -3.60 1.89 -3.32
CA ILE A 81 -2.91 1.05 -4.31
C ILE A 81 -1.63 1.77 -4.71
N VAL A 82 -0.50 1.10 -4.51
CA VAL A 82 0.82 1.62 -4.86
C VAL A 82 1.30 0.95 -6.13
N TYR A 83 1.79 1.74 -7.07
CA TYR A 83 2.38 1.22 -8.29
C TYR A 83 3.60 2.03 -8.77
N CYS A 84 4.40 1.40 -9.59
CA CYS A 84 5.45 2.02 -10.37
C CYS A 84 5.42 1.46 -11.81
N ALA A 85 6.54 1.44 -12.52
CA ALA A 85 6.57 0.91 -13.88
C ALA A 85 6.40 -0.61 -13.94
N VAL A 86 7.16 -1.36 -13.11
CA VAL A 86 7.22 -2.83 -13.14
C VAL A 86 7.15 -3.48 -11.75
N GLY A 87 6.86 -2.73 -10.71
CA GLY A 87 6.66 -3.24 -9.36
C GLY A 87 7.86 -3.14 -8.41
N SER A 88 9.07 -2.89 -8.90
CA SER A 88 10.29 -2.92 -8.07
C SER A 88 10.40 -1.75 -7.08
N ARG A 89 10.05 -0.54 -7.50
CA ARG A 89 10.07 0.66 -6.64
C ARG A 89 8.86 0.74 -5.72
N SER A 90 7.72 0.26 -6.17
CA SER A 90 6.47 0.31 -5.40
C SER A 90 6.41 -0.71 -4.27
N LYS A 91 7.11 -1.84 -4.39
CA LYS A 91 7.09 -2.89 -3.37
C LYS A 91 7.55 -2.39 -1.99
N PRO A 92 8.74 -1.78 -1.82
CA PRO A 92 9.15 -1.29 -0.51
C PRO A 92 8.25 -0.18 0.03
N VAL A 93 7.65 0.64 -0.83
CA VAL A 93 6.70 1.68 -0.41
C VAL A 93 5.42 1.07 0.16
N ALA A 94 4.86 0.08 -0.52
CA ALA A 94 3.66 -0.62 -0.05
C ALA A 94 3.91 -1.33 1.29
N SER A 95 5.06 -2.02 1.42
CA SER A 95 5.47 -2.66 2.67
C SER A 95 5.61 -1.65 3.82
N PHE A 96 6.25 -0.52 3.56
CA PHE A 96 6.41 0.54 4.56
C PHE A 96 5.06 1.08 5.04
N LEU A 97 4.15 1.39 4.12
CA LEU A 97 2.81 1.86 4.47
C LEU A 97 2.06 0.86 5.34
N SER A 98 2.10 -0.42 5.00
CA SER A 98 1.46 -1.48 5.79
C SER A 98 2.02 -1.55 7.21
N GLN A 99 3.33 -1.35 7.38
CA GLN A 99 3.99 -1.35 8.69
C GLN A 99 3.68 -0.10 9.51
N GLN A 100 3.28 1.00 8.86
CA GLN A 100 2.98 2.27 9.52
C GLN A 100 1.50 2.45 9.90
N GLY A 101 0.71 1.38 9.86
CA GLY A 101 -0.68 1.40 10.31
C GLY A 101 -1.70 1.78 9.23
N TYR A 102 -1.30 1.84 7.98
CA TYR A 102 -2.23 1.91 6.86
C TYR A 102 -2.88 0.55 6.70
N LYS A 103 -4.20 0.46 6.83
CA LYS A 103 -4.89 -0.83 7.03
C LYS A 103 -5.13 -1.61 5.75
N ASP A 104 -5.25 -0.93 4.62
CA ASP A 104 -5.70 -1.54 3.38
C ASP A 104 -4.79 -1.09 2.24
N VAL A 105 -3.64 -1.75 2.13
CA VAL A 105 -2.58 -1.42 1.16
C VAL A 105 -2.43 -2.55 0.16
N TYR A 106 -2.56 -2.20 -1.11
CA TYR A 106 -2.34 -3.08 -2.25
C TYR A 106 -1.08 -2.66 -3.00
N HIS A 107 -0.33 -3.64 -3.44
CA HIS A 107 0.81 -3.47 -4.33
C HIS A 107 0.48 -4.03 -5.71
N MET A 108 0.45 -3.19 -6.74
CA MET A 108 0.26 -3.63 -8.12
C MET A 108 1.58 -4.17 -8.67
N THR A 109 1.73 -5.48 -8.68
CA THR A 109 3.01 -6.16 -8.87
C THR A 109 3.58 -6.05 -10.27
N ASP A 110 2.74 -5.96 -11.29
CA ASP A 110 3.15 -5.84 -12.69
C ASP A 110 3.25 -4.38 -13.18
N GLY A 111 2.87 -3.43 -12.35
CA GLY A 111 3.03 -2.00 -12.58
C GLY A 111 2.26 -1.46 -13.78
N LEU A 112 2.60 -0.23 -14.17
CA LEU A 112 1.97 0.42 -15.32
C LEU A 112 2.21 -0.36 -16.63
N VAL A 113 3.34 -1.05 -16.75
CA VAL A 113 3.63 -1.89 -17.93
C VAL A 113 2.60 -3.00 -18.07
N GLY A 114 2.27 -3.71 -16.99
CA GLY A 114 1.23 -4.74 -17.00
C GLY A 114 -0.15 -4.18 -17.30
N TRP A 115 -0.48 -3.02 -16.71
CA TRP A 115 -1.72 -2.30 -16.99
C TRP A 115 -1.87 -1.97 -18.48
N TYR A 116 -0.81 -1.44 -19.08
CA TYR A 116 -0.78 -1.10 -20.49
C TYR A 116 -0.90 -2.34 -21.39
N ARG A 117 -0.19 -3.41 -21.05
CA ARG A 117 -0.26 -4.69 -21.78
C ARG A 117 -1.66 -5.32 -21.80
N ASN A 118 -2.43 -5.10 -20.75
CA ASN A 118 -3.81 -5.53 -20.68
C ASN A 118 -4.78 -4.64 -21.48
N GLY A 119 -4.27 -3.57 -22.10
CA GLY A 119 -5.10 -2.66 -22.90
C GLY A 119 -5.96 -1.73 -22.07
N PHE A 120 -5.66 -1.56 -20.80
CA PHE A 120 -6.42 -0.67 -19.91
C PHE A 120 -6.04 0.81 -20.16
N PRO A 121 -6.97 1.75 -19.89
CA PRO A 121 -6.77 3.14 -20.27
C PRO A 121 -5.69 3.83 -19.43
N ILE A 122 -4.86 4.62 -20.11
CA ILE A 122 -3.81 5.45 -19.53
C ILE A 122 -4.15 6.92 -19.78
N GLN A 123 -4.01 7.74 -18.74
CA GLN A 123 -4.12 9.18 -18.86
C GLN A 123 -2.76 9.78 -19.25
N ARG A 124 -2.76 10.70 -20.21
CA ARG A 124 -1.59 11.48 -20.64
C ARG A 124 -1.80 12.96 -20.39
#